data_37e53a27ae854b3c150f45d494ce3575
#
_entry.id   37e53a27ae854b3c150f45d494ce3575
#
_cell.length_a   1.000
_cell.length_b   1.000
_cell.length_c   1.000
_cell.angle_alpha   90.00
_cell.angle_beta   90.00
_cell.angle_gamma   90.00
#
_symmetry.space_group_name_H-M   'P 1'
#
loop_
_entity.id
_entity.type
_entity.pdbx_description
1 polymer ?
#
loop_
_entity_poly.entity_id
_entity_poly.type
_entity_poly.pdbx_seq_one_letter_code
_entity_poly.pdbx_strand_id
1 'polypeptide(L)'
;FTPDAVDFYCAKKVDRYRRIRLTFLETNRPGRYLKLAGLDYGVYLHFAGDEIVKAHVLEECDPLSAEISINTLGLTLYNKEGRFSILNPEGYFDVLQHKQKLTVWEDVRPEARSTSSTSYCMGTFYLSDWENSGDTLADFTAVDAVGLLDGAPYDGGVYDTTAGALAADILDGYSYNLDAELAAERVQGYLAAGTRREALQQLAFAVGAVVDCSRSDLIRISPAPARASGMIAYDRKFQNGSKVTLNPLITAVAVTAHRYQAEDAASELYKDTLDPGTYQVTFSAPAVADSLT
;
A
#
# COMPACT_ATOMS: atom_id res chain seq x y z
N PHE A 1 25.23 -14.94 -13.27
CA PHE A 1 24.33 -15.22 -12.15
C PHE A 1 25.10 -15.03 -10.85
N THR A 2 24.67 -14.12 -10.00
CA THR A 2 25.33 -13.90 -8.69
C THR A 2 24.63 -14.79 -7.67
N PRO A 3 25.30 -15.80 -7.12
CA PRO A 3 24.63 -16.84 -6.33
C PRO A 3 24.01 -16.39 -5.01
N ASP A 4 24.38 -15.23 -4.50
CA ASP A 4 23.87 -14.70 -3.23
C ASP A 4 22.88 -13.54 -3.40
N ALA A 5 22.48 -13.21 -4.63
CA ALA A 5 21.47 -12.20 -4.88
C ALA A 5 20.09 -12.73 -4.45
N VAL A 6 19.43 -11.99 -3.58
CA VAL A 6 18.03 -12.25 -3.18
C VAL A 6 17.11 -11.87 -4.34
N ASP A 7 17.50 -10.85 -5.08
CA ASP A 7 16.79 -10.37 -6.24
C ASP A 7 17.76 -10.27 -7.42
N PHE A 8 17.35 -10.75 -8.58
CA PHE A 8 18.20 -10.79 -9.75
C PHE A 8 17.39 -10.43 -10.99
N TYR A 9 17.92 -9.49 -11.76
CA TYR A 9 17.33 -9.17 -13.07
C TYR A 9 18.29 -9.47 -14.21
N CYS A 10 17.72 -9.88 -15.33
CA CYS A 10 18.44 -10.11 -16.58
C CYS A 10 17.91 -9.15 -17.64
N ALA A 11 18.70 -8.13 -17.96
CA ALA A 11 18.36 -7.15 -18.98
C ALA A 11 18.59 -7.73 -20.38
N LYS A 12 17.72 -8.62 -20.81
CA LYS A 12 17.72 -9.12 -22.20
C LYS A 12 16.45 -8.66 -22.88
N LYS A 13 16.58 -7.75 -23.83
CA LYS A 13 15.44 -7.31 -24.67
C LYS A 13 14.98 -8.49 -25.53
N VAL A 14 13.70 -8.85 -25.40
CA VAL A 14 13.02 -9.85 -26.21
C VAL A 14 11.70 -9.25 -26.67
N ASP A 15 11.54 -9.05 -27.98
CA ASP A 15 10.35 -8.38 -28.53
C ASP A 15 9.09 -9.26 -28.47
N ARG A 16 9.24 -10.56 -28.58
CA ARG A 16 8.13 -11.53 -28.47
C ARG A 16 8.59 -12.86 -27.89
N TYR A 17 7.79 -13.42 -26.98
CA TYR A 17 8.02 -14.77 -26.48
C TYR A 17 6.69 -15.49 -26.25
N ARG A 18 6.73 -16.82 -26.44
CA ARG A 18 5.60 -17.71 -26.11
C ARG A 18 5.86 -18.56 -24.88
N ARG A 19 7.13 -18.66 -24.48
CA ARG A 19 7.54 -19.51 -23.35
C ARG A 19 8.83 -18.98 -22.77
N ILE A 20 8.88 -18.92 -21.46
CA ILE A 20 10.09 -18.66 -20.68
C ILE A 20 10.54 -20.01 -20.10
N ARG A 21 11.82 -20.35 -20.26
CA ARG A 21 12.44 -21.51 -19.64
C ARG A 21 13.57 -21.04 -18.75
N LEU A 22 13.47 -21.36 -17.48
CA LEU A 22 14.53 -21.18 -16.51
C LEU A 22 15.26 -22.51 -16.34
N THR A 23 16.55 -22.51 -16.52
CA THR A 23 17.40 -23.68 -16.30
C THR A 23 18.40 -23.34 -15.21
N PHE A 24 18.29 -24.02 -14.09
CA PHE A 24 19.22 -23.89 -12.98
C PHE A 24 20.23 -25.02 -13.08
N LEU A 25 21.51 -24.66 -13.16
CA LEU A 25 22.59 -25.63 -13.37
C LEU A 25 23.15 -26.12 -12.04
N GLU A 26 23.23 -25.22 -11.07
CA GLU A 26 23.75 -25.51 -9.75
C GLU A 26 23.16 -24.54 -8.70
N THR A 27 23.30 -24.87 -7.44
CA THR A 27 23.01 -23.97 -6.31
C THR A 27 24.32 -23.45 -5.72
N ASN A 28 24.26 -22.27 -5.12
CA ASN A 28 25.44 -21.65 -4.48
C ASN A 28 25.95 -22.39 -3.24
N ARG A 29 25.22 -23.39 -2.75
CA ARG A 29 25.62 -24.22 -1.60
C ARG A 29 25.26 -25.68 -1.86
N PRO A 30 26.21 -26.60 -1.67
CA PRO A 30 25.95 -28.03 -1.80
C PRO A 30 24.82 -28.50 -0.86
N GLY A 31 23.94 -29.36 -1.36
CA GLY A 31 22.85 -29.94 -0.58
C GLY A 31 21.69 -28.99 -0.26
N ARG A 32 21.61 -27.83 -0.90
CA ARG A 32 20.47 -26.89 -0.78
C ARG A 32 19.56 -26.97 -2.00
N TYR A 33 18.26 -26.81 -1.75
CA TYR A 33 17.26 -26.68 -2.79
C TYR A 33 17.20 -25.25 -3.30
N LEU A 34 17.00 -25.10 -4.60
CA LEU A 34 16.64 -23.83 -5.16
C LEU A 34 15.21 -23.48 -4.77
N LYS A 35 15.00 -22.25 -4.33
CA LYS A 35 13.66 -21.67 -4.13
C LYS A 35 13.53 -20.48 -5.06
N LEU A 36 12.51 -20.48 -5.90
CA LEU A 36 12.09 -19.35 -6.71
C LEU A 36 10.85 -18.76 -6.03
N ALA A 37 10.94 -17.54 -5.51
CA ALA A 37 9.83 -16.88 -4.84
C ALA A 37 8.85 -16.25 -5.84
N GLY A 38 9.37 -15.79 -6.99
CA GLY A 38 8.59 -15.20 -8.05
C GLY A 38 9.42 -15.07 -9.33
N LEU A 39 8.77 -14.79 -10.43
CA LEU A 39 9.38 -14.45 -11.70
C LEU A 39 8.58 -13.30 -12.33
N ASP A 40 9.16 -12.13 -12.31
CA ASP A 40 8.63 -10.98 -13.03
C ASP A 40 9.25 -10.93 -14.42
N TYR A 41 8.41 -10.66 -15.41
CA TYR A 41 8.84 -10.57 -16.79
C TYR A 41 8.12 -9.41 -17.48
N GLY A 42 8.87 -8.70 -18.31
CA GLY A 42 8.37 -7.49 -18.97
C GLY A 42 9.48 -6.48 -19.14
N VAL A 43 9.14 -5.20 -19.13
CA VAL A 43 10.10 -4.11 -19.10
C VAL A 43 10.52 -3.87 -17.65
N TYR A 44 11.81 -4.01 -17.39
CA TYR A 44 12.43 -3.66 -16.12
C TYR A 44 13.33 -2.45 -16.33
N LEU A 45 13.03 -1.37 -15.61
CA LEU A 45 13.83 -0.16 -15.61
C LEU A 45 14.55 -0.05 -14.26
N HIS A 46 15.85 0.15 -14.31
CA HIS A 46 16.68 0.37 -13.13
C HIS A 46 17.32 1.73 -13.22
N PHE A 47 17.16 2.55 -12.20
CA PHE A 47 17.73 3.87 -12.10
C PHE A 47 18.65 3.95 -10.89
N ALA A 48 19.84 4.52 -11.06
CA ALA A 48 20.80 4.65 -9.99
C ALA A 48 21.76 5.83 -10.24
N GLY A 49 22.42 6.30 -9.18
CA GLY A 49 23.45 7.34 -9.27
C GLY A 49 22.92 8.63 -9.88
N ASP A 50 23.60 9.10 -10.92
CA ASP A 50 23.30 10.40 -11.56
C ASP A 50 21.96 10.45 -12.32
N GLU A 51 21.30 9.32 -12.50
CA GLU A 51 19.96 9.29 -13.10
C GLU A 51 18.88 9.73 -12.13
N ILE A 52 19.12 9.62 -10.83
CA ILE A 52 18.20 10.03 -9.76
C ILE A 52 18.59 11.44 -9.30
N VAL A 53 17.78 12.42 -9.65
CA VAL A 53 17.99 13.81 -9.24
C VAL A 53 17.51 14.02 -7.80
N LYS A 54 16.36 13.41 -7.46
CA LYS A 54 15.77 13.48 -6.14
C LYS A 54 14.93 12.24 -5.89
N ALA A 55 15.00 11.71 -4.68
CA ALA A 55 14.09 10.71 -4.18
C ALA A 55 13.64 11.12 -2.77
N HIS A 56 12.37 11.01 -2.50
CA HIS A 56 11.78 11.32 -1.20
C HIS A 56 10.74 10.26 -0.86
N VAL A 57 10.98 9.52 0.21
CA VAL A 57 10.03 8.58 0.80
C VAL A 57 9.45 9.24 2.04
N LEU A 58 8.13 9.34 2.09
CA LEU A 58 7.40 9.77 3.28
C LEU A 58 6.71 8.56 3.87
N GLU A 59 7.08 8.21 5.09
CA GLU A 59 6.45 7.16 5.89
C GLU A 59 5.74 7.84 7.07
N GLU A 60 4.44 7.62 7.17
CA GLU A 60 3.62 8.23 8.22
C GLU A 60 2.85 7.15 8.96
N CYS A 61 2.71 7.33 10.26
CA CYS A 61 1.86 6.52 11.10
C CYS A 61 1.27 7.39 12.19
N ASP A 62 -0.04 7.43 12.30
CA ASP A 62 -0.74 8.08 13.40
C ASP A 62 -1.53 7.04 14.21
N PRO A 63 -0.95 6.47 15.27
CA PRO A 63 -1.61 5.44 16.06
C PRO A 63 -2.75 5.98 16.93
N LEU A 64 -2.92 7.31 17.00
CA LEU A 64 -3.99 7.96 17.74
C LEU A 64 -5.16 8.40 16.85
N SER A 65 -4.94 8.41 15.54
CA SER A 65 -5.94 8.76 14.55
C SER A 65 -6.72 7.52 14.10
N ALA A 66 -7.96 7.73 13.71
CA ALA A 66 -8.75 6.73 13.01
C ALA A 66 -8.38 6.62 11.52
N GLU A 67 -7.43 7.42 11.05
CA GLU A 67 -7.02 7.41 9.64
C GLU A 67 -5.82 6.49 9.41
N ILE A 68 -5.90 5.70 8.36
CA ILE A 68 -4.77 4.90 7.88
C ILE A 68 -3.92 5.76 6.97
N SER A 69 -2.67 6.00 7.37
CA SER A 69 -1.71 6.76 6.57
C SER A 69 -1.28 5.97 5.32
N ILE A 70 -0.96 6.70 4.26
CA ILE A 70 -0.42 6.17 3.01
C ILE A 70 1.03 6.64 2.92
N ASN A 71 1.95 5.68 2.75
CA ASN A 71 3.33 6.04 2.46
C ASN A 71 3.47 6.44 0.99
N THR A 72 4.26 7.46 0.73
CA THR A 72 4.42 8.02 -0.61
C THR A 72 5.87 8.07 -1.04
N LEU A 73 6.10 7.91 -2.33
CA LEU A 73 7.37 8.12 -2.99
C LEU A 73 7.25 9.27 -3.99
N GLY A 74 8.07 10.30 -3.82
CA GLY A 74 8.35 11.30 -4.84
C GLY A 74 9.72 11.03 -5.46
N LEU A 75 9.79 10.87 -6.76
CA LEU A 75 11.00 10.55 -7.49
C LEU A 75 11.17 11.48 -8.69
N THR A 76 12.29 12.19 -8.77
CA THR A 76 12.67 12.98 -9.94
C THR A 76 13.83 12.31 -10.64
N LEU A 77 13.66 11.95 -11.90
CA LEU A 77 14.65 11.34 -12.75
C LEU A 77 15.15 12.33 -13.80
N TYR A 78 16.41 12.16 -14.19
CA TYR A 78 16.97 12.86 -15.33
C TYR A 78 16.38 12.32 -16.64
N ASN A 79 15.64 13.17 -17.34
CA ASN A 79 14.95 12.83 -18.58
C ASN A 79 15.86 12.98 -19.80
N LYS A 80 16.97 12.22 -19.80
CA LYS A 80 17.93 12.22 -20.88
C LYS A 80 17.28 11.88 -22.21
N GLU A 81 17.49 12.72 -23.21
CA GLU A 81 16.95 12.53 -24.58
C GLU A 81 15.41 12.42 -24.63
N GLY A 82 14.72 12.95 -23.61
CA GLY A 82 13.25 12.91 -23.57
C GLY A 82 12.68 11.50 -23.43
N ARG A 83 13.39 10.58 -22.79
CA ARG A 83 12.98 9.16 -22.72
C ARG A 83 11.63 8.90 -22.04
N PHE A 84 11.14 9.84 -21.24
CA PHE A 84 9.81 9.79 -20.63
C PHE A 84 8.79 10.68 -21.33
N SER A 85 9.17 11.34 -22.43
CA SER A 85 8.28 12.21 -23.19
C SER A 85 7.40 11.40 -24.13
N ILE A 86 6.11 11.76 -24.21
CA ILE A 86 5.18 11.22 -25.20
C ILE A 86 5.63 11.51 -26.65
N LEU A 87 6.46 12.53 -26.84
CA LEU A 87 6.96 12.92 -28.17
C LEU A 87 8.15 12.06 -28.62
N ASN A 88 8.70 11.22 -27.74
CA ASN A 88 9.80 10.32 -28.09
C ASN A 88 9.30 8.91 -28.34
N PRO A 89 9.16 8.47 -29.60
CA PRO A 89 8.64 7.14 -29.93
C PRO A 89 9.57 5.97 -29.53
N GLU A 90 10.85 6.27 -29.21
CA GLU A 90 11.80 5.29 -28.73
C GLU A 90 11.99 5.35 -27.20
N GLY A 91 11.22 6.19 -26.53
CA GLY A 91 11.27 6.39 -25.09
C GLY A 91 10.51 5.31 -24.31
N TYR A 92 10.31 5.59 -23.03
CA TYR A 92 9.62 4.68 -22.11
C TYR A 92 8.15 5.02 -21.90
N PHE A 93 7.65 6.09 -22.54
CA PHE A 93 6.28 6.55 -22.30
C PHE A 93 5.24 5.45 -22.53
N ASP A 94 5.37 4.67 -23.58
CA ASP A 94 4.42 3.60 -23.94
C ASP A 94 4.45 2.41 -22.96
N VAL A 95 5.47 2.31 -22.12
CA VAL A 95 5.60 1.24 -21.13
C VAL A 95 5.29 1.69 -19.70
N LEU A 96 5.08 3.00 -19.49
CA LEU A 96 4.63 3.53 -18.21
C LEU A 96 3.15 3.26 -18.02
N GLN A 97 2.80 2.74 -16.87
CA GLN A 97 1.41 2.42 -16.52
C GLN A 97 1.12 2.81 -15.06
N HIS A 98 -0.10 3.28 -14.82
CA HIS A 98 -0.58 3.42 -13.44
C HIS A 98 -0.51 2.09 -12.70
N LYS A 99 -0.22 2.13 -11.43
CA LYS A 99 -0.04 0.95 -10.56
C LYS A 99 1.17 0.08 -10.93
N GLN A 100 2.09 0.58 -11.76
CA GLN A 100 3.36 -0.10 -11.99
C GLN A 100 4.19 -0.12 -10.71
N LYS A 101 4.74 -1.29 -10.39
CA LYS A 101 5.48 -1.51 -9.15
C LYS A 101 6.87 -0.88 -9.21
N LEU A 102 7.23 -0.12 -8.18
CA LEU A 102 8.55 0.44 -7.95
C LEU A 102 9.10 -0.07 -6.62
N THR A 103 10.32 -0.56 -6.61
CA THR A 103 11.02 -0.91 -5.36
C THR A 103 12.19 0.03 -5.16
N VAL A 104 12.25 0.64 -4.00
CA VAL A 104 13.28 1.63 -3.65
C VAL A 104 14.28 1.00 -2.70
N TRP A 105 15.55 1.15 -3.04
CA TRP A 105 16.67 0.67 -2.23
C TRP A 105 17.61 1.83 -1.90
N GLU A 106 18.13 1.85 -0.69
CA GLU A 106 19.16 2.77 -0.24
C GLU A 106 20.43 1.99 0.05
N ASP A 107 21.52 2.38 -0.64
CA ASP A 107 22.84 1.81 -0.43
C ASP A 107 23.62 2.67 0.56
N VAL A 108 23.81 2.18 1.78
CA VAL A 108 24.57 2.86 2.82
C VAL A 108 25.99 2.33 2.85
N ARG A 109 26.96 3.23 2.73
CA ARG A 109 28.38 2.95 2.94
C ARG A 109 28.79 3.41 4.34
N PRO A 110 29.30 2.51 5.20
CA PRO A 110 29.66 2.88 6.57
C PRO A 110 30.78 3.91 6.64
N GLU A 111 31.65 3.94 5.63
CA GLU A 111 32.73 4.91 5.51
C GLU A 111 32.85 5.39 4.07
N ALA A 112 33.22 6.65 3.88
CA ALA A 112 33.37 7.27 2.54
C ALA A 112 34.32 6.55 1.60
N ARG A 113 35.26 5.76 2.15
CA ARG A 113 36.25 4.96 1.39
C ARG A 113 35.95 3.47 1.37
N SER A 114 34.83 3.04 1.99
CA SER A 114 34.45 1.64 1.98
C SER A 114 34.04 1.23 0.57
N THR A 115 34.52 0.09 0.12
CA THR A 115 34.07 -0.56 -1.12
C THR A 115 32.82 -1.43 -0.88
N SER A 116 32.46 -1.70 0.38
CA SER A 116 31.25 -2.43 0.75
C SER A 116 30.11 -1.46 1.04
N SER A 117 28.95 -1.75 0.50
CA SER A 117 27.69 -1.10 0.84
C SER A 117 26.72 -2.12 1.41
N THR A 118 25.81 -1.65 2.23
CA THR A 118 24.65 -2.44 2.68
C THR A 118 23.42 -1.81 2.09
N SER A 119 22.64 -2.61 1.36
CA SER A 119 21.40 -2.17 0.73
C SER A 119 20.23 -2.38 1.69
N TYR A 120 19.44 -1.35 1.89
CA TYR A 120 18.20 -1.37 2.68
C TYR A 120 17.02 -1.13 1.76
N CYS A 121 16.01 -2.01 1.83
CA CYS A 121 14.76 -1.78 1.14
C CYS A 121 14.01 -0.63 1.83
N MET A 122 13.75 0.44 1.09
CA MET A 122 13.03 1.61 1.56
C MET A 122 11.52 1.50 1.33
N GLY A 123 11.09 0.50 0.58
CA GLY A 123 9.69 0.20 0.37
C GLY A 123 9.37 -0.23 -1.05
N THR A 124 8.15 -0.67 -1.20
CA THR A 124 7.52 -0.95 -2.48
C THR A 124 6.36 0.01 -2.69
N PHE A 125 6.34 0.65 -3.82
CA PHE A 125 5.37 1.66 -4.19
C PHE A 125 4.75 1.34 -5.55
N TYR A 126 3.62 1.95 -5.84
CA TYR A 126 2.87 1.78 -7.07
C TYR A 126 2.67 3.14 -7.72
N LEU A 127 3.08 3.26 -8.97
CA LEU A 127 3.04 4.50 -9.73
C LEU A 127 1.61 5.05 -9.78
N SER A 128 1.42 6.24 -9.27
CA SER A 128 0.13 6.94 -9.30
C SER A 128 0.09 7.99 -10.40
N ASP A 129 1.20 8.72 -10.60
CA ASP A 129 1.26 9.77 -11.58
C ASP A 129 2.70 10.04 -12.03
N TRP A 130 2.87 10.63 -13.22
CA TRP A 130 4.15 11.13 -13.71
C TRP A 130 3.95 12.30 -14.63
N GLU A 131 4.91 13.22 -14.59
CA GLU A 131 4.93 14.41 -15.46
C GLU A 131 6.36 14.73 -15.92
N ASN A 132 6.46 15.43 -17.05
CA ASN A 132 7.73 15.98 -17.49
C ASN A 132 7.89 17.41 -16.93
N SER A 133 8.85 17.59 -16.06
CA SER A 133 9.22 18.90 -15.51
C SER A 133 10.28 19.56 -16.43
N GLY A 134 9.82 20.19 -17.50
CA GLY A 134 10.67 20.76 -18.53
C GLY A 134 11.30 19.68 -19.44
N ASP A 135 12.37 20.05 -20.13
CA ASP A 135 12.97 19.16 -21.14
C ASP A 135 13.92 18.09 -20.57
N THR A 136 14.34 18.26 -19.33
CA THR A 136 15.43 17.46 -18.75
C THR A 136 15.07 16.64 -17.54
N LEU A 137 13.88 16.83 -16.99
CA LEU A 137 13.45 16.15 -15.77
C LEU A 137 12.10 15.46 -15.99
N ALA A 138 11.89 14.37 -15.26
CA ALA A 138 10.61 13.70 -15.14
C ALA A 138 10.33 13.40 -13.68
N ASP A 139 9.17 13.81 -13.20
CA ASP A 139 8.72 13.62 -11.84
C ASP A 139 7.72 12.46 -11.79
N PHE A 140 7.87 11.63 -10.79
CA PHE A 140 7.04 10.45 -10.55
C PHE A 140 6.51 10.50 -9.13
N THR A 141 5.23 10.21 -8.97
CA THR A 141 4.59 10.04 -7.68
C THR A 141 4.06 8.62 -7.57
N ALA A 142 4.30 7.99 -6.44
CA ALA A 142 3.82 6.64 -6.19
C ALA A 142 3.37 6.49 -4.74
N VAL A 143 2.46 5.54 -4.51
CA VAL A 143 1.87 5.22 -3.21
C VAL A 143 2.15 3.76 -2.86
N ASP A 144 2.14 3.42 -1.57
CA ASP A 144 2.28 2.05 -1.11
C ASP A 144 1.03 1.19 -1.39
N ALA A 145 1.02 -0.06 -0.94
CA ALA A 145 -0.12 -0.97 -1.15
C ALA A 145 -1.40 -0.49 -0.44
N VAL A 146 -1.29 0.28 0.66
CA VAL A 146 -2.44 0.89 1.32
C VAL A 146 -3.08 1.95 0.44
N GLY A 147 -2.26 2.74 -0.26
CA GLY A 147 -2.75 3.74 -1.21
C GLY A 147 -3.53 3.16 -2.39
N LEU A 148 -3.24 1.91 -2.79
CA LEU A 148 -4.02 1.23 -3.82
C LEU A 148 -5.46 0.94 -3.41
N LEU A 149 -5.73 0.82 -2.10
CA LEU A 149 -7.05 0.54 -1.56
C LEU A 149 -8.02 1.72 -1.74
N ASP A 150 -7.52 2.95 -1.89
CA ASP A 150 -8.35 4.11 -2.20
C ASP A 150 -9.04 4.02 -3.57
N GLY A 151 -8.39 3.39 -4.53
CA GLY A 151 -8.94 3.17 -5.86
C GLY A 151 -9.72 1.87 -6.01
N ALA A 152 -9.92 1.11 -4.93
CA ALA A 152 -10.60 -0.18 -4.93
C ALA A 152 -11.96 -0.06 -4.23
N PRO A 153 -13.07 -0.25 -4.95
CA PRO A 153 -14.41 -0.17 -4.35
C PRO A 153 -14.65 -1.32 -3.37
N TYR A 154 -15.50 -1.05 -2.39
CA TYR A 154 -16.00 -2.01 -1.41
C TYR A 154 -17.49 -1.79 -1.20
N ASP A 155 -18.28 -2.85 -1.36
CA ASP A 155 -19.75 -2.72 -1.34
C ASP A 155 -20.31 -2.51 0.06
N GLY A 156 -19.53 -2.83 1.10
CA GLY A 156 -19.97 -2.73 2.48
C GLY A 156 -20.98 -3.80 2.86
N GLY A 157 -21.69 -3.57 3.95
CA GLY A 157 -22.73 -4.48 4.44
C GLY A 157 -22.83 -4.54 5.94
N VAL A 158 -23.71 -5.42 6.43
CA VAL A 158 -23.88 -5.73 7.85
C VAL A 158 -23.06 -6.97 8.17
N TYR A 159 -22.21 -6.89 9.18
CA TYR A 159 -21.28 -7.94 9.56
C TYR A 159 -21.48 -8.36 11.01
N ASP A 160 -21.42 -9.65 11.24
CA ASP A 160 -21.28 -10.30 12.55
C ASP A 160 -20.32 -11.47 12.39
N THR A 161 -19.02 -11.15 12.45
CA THR A 161 -17.96 -12.09 12.08
C THR A 161 -16.71 -11.87 12.91
N THR A 162 -15.61 -12.52 12.56
CA THR A 162 -14.30 -12.23 13.15
C THR A 162 -13.56 -11.18 12.35
N ALA A 163 -12.68 -10.42 13.01
CA ALA A 163 -11.84 -9.44 12.35
C ALA A 163 -10.98 -10.08 11.25
N GLY A 164 -10.54 -11.33 11.44
CA GLY A 164 -9.79 -12.09 10.44
C GLY A 164 -10.61 -12.37 9.17
N ALA A 165 -11.87 -12.76 9.32
CA ALA A 165 -12.75 -13.01 8.18
C ALA A 165 -13.10 -11.72 7.42
N LEU A 166 -13.35 -10.64 8.16
CA LEU A 166 -13.64 -9.33 7.55
C LEU A 166 -12.40 -8.74 6.87
N ALA A 167 -11.20 -8.87 7.47
CA ALA A 167 -9.95 -8.45 6.84
C ALA A 167 -9.67 -9.23 5.54
N ALA A 168 -9.96 -10.53 5.51
CA ALA A 168 -9.81 -11.34 4.31
C ALA A 168 -10.73 -10.91 3.17
N ASP A 169 -11.94 -10.47 3.50
CA ASP A 169 -12.89 -9.93 2.54
C ASP A 169 -12.45 -8.55 2.00
N ILE A 170 -12.11 -7.62 2.91
CA ILE A 170 -11.67 -6.28 2.55
C ILE A 170 -10.37 -6.32 1.72
N LEU A 171 -9.43 -7.19 2.07
CA LEU A 171 -8.10 -7.28 1.47
C LEU A 171 -7.97 -8.41 0.44
N ASP A 172 -9.09 -8.92 -0.08
CA ASP A 172 -9.04 -9.92 -1.16
C ASP A 172 -8.22 -9.42 -2.35
N GLY A 173 -7.22 -10.24 -2.74
CA GLY A 173 -6.26 -9.91 -3.79
C GLY A 173 -5.04 -9.07 -3.35
N TYR A 174 -4.94 -8.67 -2.09
CA TYR A 174 -3.79 -7.95 -1.53
C TYR A 174 -2.98 -8.83 -0.59
N SER A 175 -1.66 -8.56 -0.53
CA SER A 175 -0.78 -9.22 0.43
C SER A 175 -0.89 -8.55 1.79
N TYR A 176 -1.31 -9.29 2.81
CA TYR A 176 -1.45 -8.76 4.15
C TYR A 176 -1.04 -9.76 5.22
N ASN A 177 -0.78 -9.25 6.41
CA ASN A 177 -0.57 -10.03 7.63
C ASN A 177 -1.36 -9.38 8.77
N LEU A 178 -2.28 -10.14 9.34
CA LEU A 178 -3.06 -9.75 10.50
C LEU A 178 -2.54 -10.51 11.72
N ASP A 179 -2.30 -9.79 12.82
CA ASP A 179 -1.94 -10.39 14.10
C ASP A 179 -2.99 -11.42 14.54
N ALA A 180 -2.51 -12.55 15.07
CA ALA A 180 -3.39 -13.67 15.42
C ALA A 180 -4.38 -13.34 16.55
N GLU A 181 -3.98 -12.47 17.49
CA GLU A 181 -4.87 -12.04 18.59
C GLU A 181 -6.01 -11.19 18.02
N LEU A 182 -5.69 -10.24 17.13
CA LEU A 182 -6.71 -9.42 16.47
C LEU A 182 -7.62 -10.24 15.55
N ALA A 183 -7.08 -11.23 14.86
CA ALA A 183 -7.84 -12.05 13.93
C ALA A 183 -9.01 -12.80 14.58
N ALA A 184 -8.88 -13.14 15.86
CA ALA A 184 -9.90 -13.85 16.64
C ALA A 184 -11.00 -12.94 17.21
N GLU A 185 -10.78 -11.61 17.23
CA GLU A 185 -11.73 -10.65 17.78
C GLU A 185 -13.06 -10.67 16.99
N ARG A 186 -14.17 -10.63 17.71
CA ARG A 186 -15.50 -10.53 17.11
C ARG A 186 -15.81 -9.07 16.79
N VAL A 187 -16.24 -8.85 15.56
CA VAL A 187 -16.68 -7.54 15.07
C VAL A 187 -18.12 -7.63 14.59
N GLN A 188 -18.92 -6.65 14.98
CA GLN A 188 -20.32 -6.56 14.59
C GLN A 188 -20.66 -5.12 14.24
N GLY A 189 -21.28 -4.90 13.11
CA GLY A 189 -21.70 -3.56 12.71
C GLY A 189 -22.02 -3.47 11.23
N TYR A 190 -22.11 -2.25 10.76
CA TYR A 190 -22.36 -1.90 9.37
C TYR A 190 -21.16 -1.14 8.81
N LEU A 191 -20.67 -1.58 7.66
CA LEU A 191 -19.73 -0.84 6.83
C LEU A 191 -20.49 -0.24 5.65
N ALA A 192 -20.36 1.05 5.46
CA ALA A 192 -20.92 1.70 4.29
C ALA A 192 -20.18 1.29 3.00
N ALA A 193 -20.86 1.33 1.87
CA ALA A 193 -20.20 1.24 0.58
C ALA A 193 -19.23 2.43 0.40
N GLY A 194 -18.02 2.13 -0.11
CA GLY A 194 -16.97 3.12 -0.23
C GLY A 194 -15.70 2.50 -0.79
N THR A 195 -14.55 2.87 -0.24
CA THR A 195 -13.26 2.29 -0.60
C THR A 195 -12.83 1.18 0.36
N ARG A 196 -11.98 0.28 -0.12
CA ARG A 196 -11.40 -0.76 0.74
C ARG A 196 -10.54 -0.17 1.86
N ARG A 197 -9.92 0.99 1.63
CA ARG A 197 -9.16 1.71 2.67
C ARG A 197 -10.08 2.20 3.78
N GLU A 198 -11.22 2.79 3.46
CA GLU A 198 -12.22 3.23 4.45
C GLU A 198 -12.77 2.04 5.25
N ALA A 199 -13.06 0.92 4.58
CA ALA A 199 -13.49 -0.30 5.25
C ALA A 199 -12.41 -0.86 6.19
N LEU A 200 -11.16 -0.90 5.73
CA LEU A 200 -10.02 -1.34 6.56
C LEU A 200 -9.80 -0.40 7.76
N GLN A 201 -9.97 0.90 7.57
CA GLN A 201 -9.88 1.90 8.64
C GLN A 201 -10.93 1.65 9.73
N GLN A 202 -12.17 1.38 9.34
CA GLN A 202 -13.22 1.06 10.29
C GLN A 202 -12.91 -0.22 11.06
N LEU A 203 -12.42 -1.26 10.38
CA LEU A 203 -12.00 -2.50 11.01
C LEU A 203 -10.84 -2.27 11.99
N ALA A 204 -9.78 -1.58 11.54
CA ALA A 204 -8.61 -1.29 12.37
C ALA A 204 -8.99 -0.50 13.64
N PHE A 205 -9.85 0.50 13.48
CA PHE A 205 -10.37 1.27 14.61
C PHE A 205 -11.18 0.39 15.58
N ALA A 206 -12.03 -0.50 15.08
CA ALA A 206 -12.88 -1.35 15.90
C ALA A 206 -12.08 -2.32 16.79
N VAL A 207 -10.92 -2.80 16.30
CA VAL A 207 -10.07 -3.74 17.05
C VAL A 207 -8.83 -3.08 17.67
N GLY A 208 -8.71 -1.75 17.61
CA GLY A 208 -7.57 -1.04 18.16
C GLY A 208 -6.24 -1.36 17.47
N ALA A 209 -6.29 -1.58 16.15
CA ALA A 209 -5.13 -1.93 15.37
C ALA A 209 -4.48 -0.73 14.69
N VAL A 210 -3.19 -0.87 14.39
CA VAL A 210 -2.42 0.00 13.50
C VAL A 210 -2.17 -0.74 12.20
N VAL A 211 -2.34 -0.04 11.09
CA VAL A 211 -2.05 -0.54 9.74
C VAL A 211 -0.76 0.11 9.25
N ASP A 212 0.18 -0.70 8.79
CA ASP A 212 1.49 -0.27 8.29
C ASP A 212 1.89 -1.07 7.06
N CYS A 213 2.46 -0.39 6.07
CA CYS A 213 3.03 -1.00 4.86
C CYS A 213 4.48 -0.57 4.62
N SER A 214 5.14 0.02 5.63
CA SER A 214 6.50 0.54 5.53
C SER A 214 7.50 -0.57 5.21
N ARG A 215 8.48 -0.24 4.38
CA ARG A 215 9.63 -1.10 4.05
C ARG A 215 9.33 -2.42 3.36
N SER A 216 8.10 -2.63 2.92
CA SER A 216 7.68 -3.88 2.28
C SER A 216 6.50 -3.67 1.34
N ASP A 217 6.02 -4.75 0.75
CA ASP A 217 4.79 -4.84 -0.05
C ASP A 217 3.71 -5.62 0.72
N LEU A 218 3.78 -5.59 2.03
CA LEU A 218 2.91 -6.35 2.91
C LEU A 218 2.16 -5.41 3.84
N ILE A 219 0.85 -5.35 3.73
CA ILE A 219 -0.02 -4.61 4.65
C ILE A 219 -0.04 -5.36 5.98
N ARG A 220 0.53 -4.77 7.03
CA ARG A 220 0.56 -5.32 8.38
C ARG A 220 -0.53 -4.68 9.21
N ILE A 221 -1.30 -5.51 9.89
CA ILE A 221 -2.34 -5.10 10.82
C ILE A 221 -1.96 -5.67 12.18
N SER A 222 -1.55 -4.82 13.09
CA SER A 222 -1.02 -5.20 14.40
C SER A 222 -1.64 -4.37 15.52
N PRO A 223 -1.64 -4.88 16.76
CA PRO A 223 -2.10 -4.10 17.91
C PRO A 223 -1.32 -2.79 18.03
N ALA A 224 -1.99 -1.73 18.46
CA ALA A 224 -1.32 -0.48 18.78
C ALA A 224 -0.25 -0.73 19.85
N PRO A 225 0.99 -0.20 19.69
CA PRO A 225 2.07 -0.49 20.61
C PRO A 225 1.78 0.10 21.99
N ALA A 226 1.63 -0.76 23.00
CA ALA A 226 1.35 -0.37 24.37
C ALA A 226 2.60 0.11 25.13
N ARG A 227 3.81 -0.17 24.62
CA ARG A 227 5.08 0.15 25.29
C ARG A 227 6.14 0.57 24.27
N ALA A 228 7.04 1.45 24.71
CA ALA A 228 8.22 1.80 23.94
C ALA A 228 9.12 0.58 23.74
N SER A 229 9.49 0.31 22.47
CA SER A 229 10.37 -0.81 22.09
C SER A 229 11.86 -0.46 22.15
N GLY A 230 12.21 0.83 22.30
CA GLY A 230 13.59 1.29 22.36
C GLY A 230 13.73 2.75 22.74
N MET A 231 14.97 3.18 22.82
CA MET A 231 15.35 4.56 23.13
C MET A 231 16.38 5.05 22.12
N ILE A 232 16.16 6.24 21.56
CA ILE A 232 17.15 6.92 20.73
C ILE A 232 17.94 7.85 21.65
N ALA A 233 19.25 7.59 21.78
CA ALA A 233 20.15 8.41 22.59
C ALA A 233 20.22 9.85 22.03
N TYR A 234 20.43 10.82 22.93
CA TYR A 234 20.41 12.23 22.57
C TYR A 234 21.45 12.61 21.51
N ASP A 235 22.62 12.00 21.59
CA ASP A 235 23.73 12.18 20.65
C ASP A 235 23.48 11.60 19.25
N ARG A 236 22.44 10.79 19.10
CA ARG A 236 21.97 10.20 17.83
C ARG A 236 20.79 10.94 17.20
N LYS A 237 20.43 12.10 17.76
CA LYS A 237 19.37 12.95 17.21
C LYS A 237 19.98 14.19 16.56
N PHE A 238 19.37 14.63 15.45
CA PHE A 238 19.65 15.98 14.95
C PHE A 238 19.16 17.00 15.96
N GLN A 239 19.99 17.99 16.29
CA GLN A 239 19.72 18.96 17.36
C GLN A 239 18.54 19.91 17.04
N ASN A 240 18.25 20.11 15.76
CA ASN A 240 17.26 21.06 15.28
C ASN A 240 16.10 20.31 14.62
N GLY A 241 15.13 19.83 15.37
CA GLY A 241 13.99 19.15 14.73
C GLY A 241 12.99 18.51 15.68
N SER A 242 13.35 18.39 16.94
CA SER A 242 12.41 17.84 17.93
C SER A 242 11.40 18.91 18.34
N LYS A 243 10.14 18.71 17.99
CA LYS A 243 9.01 19.53 18.46
C LYS A 243 8.10 18.64 19.31
N VAL A 244 7.80 19.09 20.50
CA VAL A 244 6.78 18.46 21.37
C VAL A 244 5.57 19.39 21.41
N THR A 245 4.44 18.88 20.99
CA THR A 245 3.15 19.60 21.08
C THR A 245 2.27 18.84 22.07
N LEU A 246 1.80 19.56 23.08
CA LEU A 246 0.82 19.02 24.02
C LEU A 246 -0.58 19.26 23.44
N ASN A 247 -1.32 18.20 23.25
CA ASN A 247 -2.73 18.28 22.88
C ASN A 247 -3.56 18.59 24.14
N PRO A 248 -4.75 19.21 23.99
CA PRO A 248 -5.66 19.41 25.10
C PRO A 248 -5.97 18.08 25.80
N LEU A 249 -6.06 18.13 27.12
CA LEU A 249 -6.46 16.98 27.93
C LEU A 249 -7.89 16.57 27.58
N ILE A 250 -8.08 15.35 27.12
CA ILE A 250 -9.39 14.76 26.92
C ILE A 250 -9.90 14.27 28.27
N THR A 251 -10.95 14.91 28.79
CA THR A 251 -11.51 14.61 30.12
C THR A 251 -12.72 13.68 30.08
N ALA A 252 -13.33 13.51 28.90
CA ALA A 252 -14.46 12.61 28.72
C ALA A 252 -14.53 12.14 27.26
N VAL A 253 -14.98 10.90 27.06
CA VAL A 253 -15.27 10.31 25.76
C VAL A 253 -16.68 9.71 25.83
N ALA A 254 -17.54 10.10 24.87
CA ALA A 254 -18.84 9.47 24.69
C ALA A 254 -18.75 8.51 23.51
N VAL A 255 -19.06 7.24 23.74
CA VAL A 255 -19.08 6.21 22.68
C VAL A 255 -20.52 5.79 22.45
N THR A 256 -20.98 5.90 21.19
CA THR A 256 -22.28 5.41 20.77
C THR A 256 -22.07 4.12 19.98
N ALA A 257 -22.61 3.00 20.49
CA ALA A 257 -22.61 1.75 19.79
C ALA A 257 -23.96 1.54 19.08
N HIS A 258 -23.92 1.20 17.80
CA HIS A 258 -25.10 0.81 17.02
C HIS A 258 -25.17 -0.70 16.92
N ARG A 259 -26.33 -1.26 17.26
CA ARG A 259 -26.58 -2.70 17.11
C ARG A 259 -27.55 -2.92 15.95
N TYR A 260 -27.05 -3.54 14.90
CA TYR A 260 -27.85 -3.91 13.75
C TYR A 260 -28.46 -5.29 13.97
N GLN A 261 -29.73 -5.44 13.65
CA GLN A 261 -30.41 -6.72 13.69
C GLN A 261 -31.05 -6.95 12.32
N ALA A 262 -30.94 -8.17 11.81
CA ALA A 262 -31.66 -8.54 10.61
C ALA A 262 -33.17 -8.49 10.90
N GLU A 263 -33.94 -7.95 9.99
CA GLU A 263 -35.40 -8.04 10.04
C GLU A 263 -35.82 -9.45 9.64
N ASP A 264 -36.83 -10.00 10.37
CA ASP A 264 -37.33 -11.35 10.11
C ASP A 264 -38.18 -11.47 8.82
N ALA A 265 -38.52 -10.33 8.22
CA ALA A 265 -39.23 -10.26 6.95
C ALA A 265 -38.77 -9.10 6.12
N ALA A 266 -38.68 -9.30 4.80
CA ALA A 266 -38.40 -8.22 3.86
C ALA A 266 -39.43 -7.12 3.97
N SER A 267 -39.02 -5.90 4.25
CA SER A 267 -39.87 -4.71 4.24
C SER A 267 -39.57 -3.89 2.99
N GLU A 268 -40.62 -3.41 2.33
CA GLU A 268 -40.47 -2.53 1.18
C GLU A 268 -40.06 -1.15 1.67
N LEU A 269 -38.82 -0.73 1.35
CA LEU A 269 -38.28 0.55 1.76
C LEU A 269 -38.72 1.68 0.85
N TYR A 270 -38.90 1.40 -0.41
CA TYR A 270 -39.34 2.37 -1.42
C TYR A 270 -40.02 1.66 -2.59
N LYS A 271 -41.12 2.20 -3.07
CA LYS A 271 -41.82 1.73 -4.24
C LYS A 271 -42.32 2.90 -5.05
N ASP A 272 -41.89 2.99 -6.29
CA ASP A 272 -42.39 3.94 -7.26
C ASP A 272 -42.21 3.38 -8.66
N THR A 273 -43.01 3.89 -9.60
CA THR A 273 -42.83 3.59 -11.02
C THR A 273 -42.13 4.77 -11.67
N LEU A 274 -40.88 4.58 -12.03
CA LEU A 274 -40.02 5.62 -12.56
C LEU A 274 -39.77 5.40 -14.05
N ASP A 275 -39.73 6.50 -14.81
CA ASP A 275 -39.26 6.46 -16.18
C ASP A 275 -37.73 6.24 -16.21
N PRO A 276 -37.15 5.73 -17.32
CA PRO A 276 -35.71 5.54 -17.41
C PRO A 276 -34.94 6.84 -17.11
N GLY A 277 -34.05 6.81 -16.10
CA GLY A 277 -33.28 8.00 -15.66
C GLY A 277 -32.42 7.70 -14.46
N THR A 278 -31.80 8.73 -13.90
CA THR A 278 -31.04 8.65 -12.65
C THR A 278 -31.85 9.28 -11.53
N TYR A 279 -32.10 8.55 -10.47
CA TYR A 279 -32.91 8.98 -9.35
C TYR A 279 -32.11 8.88 -8.06
N GLN A 280 -32.42 9.75 -7.11
CA GLN A 280 -31.87 9.73 -5.76
C GLN A 280 -33.02 9.63 -4.77
N VAL A 281 -32.97 8.59 -3.96
CA VAL A 281 -33.92 8.37 -2.86
C VAL A 281 -33.22 8.65 -1.55
N THR A 282 -33.80 9.53 -0.71
CA THR A 282 -33.25 9.86 0.60
C THR A 282 -34.18 9.31 1.66
N PHE A 283 -33.65 8.41 2.51
CA PHE A 283 -34.41 7.88 3.65
C PHE A 283 -34.25 8.78 4.87
N SER A 284 -35.29 8.83 5.71
CA SER A 284 -35.28 9.59 6.96
C SER A 284 -34.38 8.98 8.05
N ALA A 285 -34.05 7.71 7.92
CA ALA A 285 -33.10 6.97 8.76
C ALA A 285 -32.22 6.08 7.88
N PRO A 286 -31.02 5.74 8.32
CA PRO A 286 -30.20 4.78 7.62
C PRO A 286 -30.93 3.46 7.40
N ALA A 287 -30.95 2.97 6.17
CA ALA A 287 -31.57 1.71 5.80
C ALA A 287 -30.62 0.91 4.92
N VAL A 288 -30.59 -0.40 5.09
CA VAL A 288 -29.84 -1.34 4.26
C VAL A 288 -30.84 -2.02 3.33
N ALA A 289 -30.63 -1.86 2.01
CA ALA A 289 -31.39 -2.56 1.00
C ALA A 289 -30.53 -3.68 0.42
N ASP A 290 -31.05 -4.89 0.38
CA ASP A 290 -30.39 -6.08 -0.14
C ASP A 290 -30.85 -6.45 -1.55
N SER A 291 -31.94 -5.85 -2.02
CA SER A 291 -32.46 -6.10 -3.36
C SER A 291 -33.13 -4.87 -3.97
N LEU A 292 -33.01 -4.76 -5.27
CA LEU A 292 -33.76 -3.84 -6.11
C LEU A 292 -34.49 -4.66 -7.18
N THR A 293 -35.81 -4.58 -7.22
CA THR A 293 -36.65 -5.31 -8.20
C THR A 293 -37.45 -4.37 -9.08
#